data_887aca49ec8e67b5a8270ffccc82f783
#
_entry.id   887aca49ec8e67b5a8270ffccc82f783
#
_cell.length_a   1.000
_cell.length_b   1.000
_cell.length_c   1.000
_cell.angle_alpha   90.00
_cell.angle_beta   90.00
_cell.angle_gamma   90.00
#
_symmetry.space_group_name_H-M   'P 1'
#
loop_
_entity.id
_entity.type
_entity.pdbx_description
1 polymer ?
#
loop_
_entity_poly.entity_id
_entity_poly.type
_entity_poly.pdbx_seq_one_letter_code
_entity_poly.pdbx_strand_id
1 'polypeptide(L)'
;MKTNRPNMLALLLQDFFACHLPSLRGMSPNTIQSYRDSLVLLLRFLASHKKRPASSLDLGDLGAQEVQSFLVYLEQERNNSGSTRNIRLSAIHSFFRFVAAQHPDRLEHAQRILGIPFKKTCSRVIDYLEYDEIQKILSIIDRSTPKGRRDYTLLATMFNTGARVQEIVDLRARDLQLTKPFQLHLMGKGRKQRCCPIWPQTVQLLRRLCLELQIDLGSEVRIFQNCRTTPLTRFGVRYILKKCLEQAQVHIPSLQCKRLHPHSMRHSTAIALLKSGVDLSTISQWLGHSNLNTTNRYATIDLDMKRKAIESVKPVRDQRARTTPWRHDHTILEWLEAL
;
A
#
# COMPACT_ATOMS: atom_id res chain seq x y z
N MET A 1 -35.61 14.58 -36.49
CA MET A 1 -35.12 13.94 -35.25
C MET A 1 -33.76 13.31 -35.53
N LYS A 2 -32.65 13.89 -35.04
CA LYS A 2 -31.33 13.26 -35.17
C LYS A 2 -31.33 11.99 -34.31
N THR A 3 -31.26 10.83 -34.92
CA THR A 3 -31.10 9.54 -34.23
C THR A 3 -29.87 9.62 -33.37
N ASN A 4 -30.05 9.68 -32.07
CA ASN A 4 -28.98 9.75 -31.07
C ASN A 4 -28.32 8.38 -30.93
N ARG A 5 -27.67 7.89 -31.99
CA ARG A 5 -26.85 6.69 -31.90
C ARG A 5 -25.63 7.02 -31.00
N PRO A 6 -25.33 6.20 -29.99
CA PRO A 6 -24.13 6.40 -29.21
C PRO A 6 -22.90 6.38 -30.13
N ASN A 7 -22.00 7.35 -29.95
CA ASN A 7 -20.75 7.40 -30.73
C ASN A 7 -19.83 6.22 -30.35
N MET A 8 -18.79 5.99 -31.15
CA MET A 8 -17.86 4.88 -30.95
C MET A 8 -17.24 4.89 -29.55
N LEU A 9 -16.85 6.05 -29.03
CA LEU A 9 -16.27 6.19 -27.69
C LEU A 9 -17.25 5.72 -26.60
N ALA A 10 -18.52 6.08 -26.71
CA ALA A 10 -19.54 5.68 -25.71
C ALA A 10 -19.74 4.16 -25.69
N LEU A 11 -19.80 3.51 -26.86
CA LEU A 11 -19.92 2.05 -26.98
C LEU A 11 -18.70 1.34 -26.40
N LEU A 12 -17.50 1.82 -26.73
CA LEU A 12 -16.25 1.26 -26.20
C LEU A 12 -16.13 1.40 -24.70
N LEU A 13 -16.52 2.55 -24.13
CA LEU A 13 -16.53 2.75 -22.68
C LEU A 13 -17.53 1.82 -21.99
N GLN A 14 -18.73 1.67 -22.59
CA GLN A 14 -19.74 0.76 -22.05
C GLN A 14 -19.23 -0.68 -22.02
N ASP A 15 -18.68 -1.19 -23.10
CA ASP A 15 -18.15 -2.57 -23.18
C ASP A 15 -16.94 -2.75 -22.25
N PHE A 16 -16.05 -1.76 -22.20
CA PHE A 16 -14.88 -1.79 -21.31
C PHE A 16 -15.28 -1.95 -19.83
N PHE A 17 -16.26 -1.15 -19.35
CA PHE A 17 -16.67 -1.16 -17.94
C PHE A 17 -17.67 -2.26 -17.61
N ALA A 18 -18.57 -2.62 -18.53
CA ALA A 18 -19.62 -3.60 -18.27
C ALA A 18 -19.14 -5.05 -18.48
N CYS A 19 -18.27 -5.28 -19.46
CA CYS A 19 -17.84 -6.62 -19.84
C CYS A 19 -16.33 -6.84 -19.64
N HIS A 20 -15.48 -6.06 -20.27
CA HIS A 20 -14.03 -6.33 -20.31
C HIS A 20 -13.39 -6.33 -18.91
N LEU A 21 -13.59 -5.30 -18.12
CA LEU A 21 -12.96 -5.21 -16.79
C LEU A 21 -13.52 -6.22 -15.79
N PRO A 22 -14.85 -6.38 -15.61
CA PRO A 22 -15.37 -7.29 -14.60
C PRO A 22 -15.29 -8.75 -15.03
N SER A 23 -15.74 -9.09 -16.25
CA SER A 23 -15.91 -10.47 -16.70
C SER A 23 -14.62 -11.06 -17.25
N LEU A 24 -13.94 -10.38 -18.21
CA LEU A 24 -12.76 -10.93 -18.86
C LEU A 24 -11.49 -10.72 -18.01
N ARG A 25 -11.36 -9.60 -17.32
CA ARG A 25 -10.19 -9.29 -16.50
C ARG A 25 -10.37 -9.64 -15.03
N GLY A 26 -11.58 -9.95 -14.56
CA GLY A 26 -11.86 -10.25 -13.16
C GLY A 26 -11.42 -9.15 -12.19
N MET A 27 -11.45 -7.89 -12.62
CA MET A 27 -10.95 -6.78 -11.80
C MET A 27 -11.86 -6.49 -10.62
N SER A 28 -11.24 -6.08 -9.49
CA SER A 28 -12.00 -5.73 -8.29
C SER A 28 -12.84 -4.47 -8.52
N PRO A 29 -14.03 -4.34 -7.84
CA PRO A 29 -14.87 -3.14 -7.93
C PRO A 29 -14.11 -1.85 -7.65
N ASN A 30 -13.18 -1.84 -6.70
CA ASN A 30 -12.35 -0.67 -6.38
C ASN A 30 -11.43 -0.28 -7.54
N THR A 31 -10.87 -1.25 -8.27
CA THR A 31 -10.03 -0.98 -9.44
C THR A 31 -10.88 -0.40 -10.58
N ILE A 32 -12.05 -0.99 -10.82
CA ILE A 32 -13.00 -0.51 -11.83
C ILE A 32 -13.43 0.93 -11.50
N GLN A 33 -13.74 1.22 -10.24
CA GLN A 33 -14.08 2.58 -9.79
C GLN A 33 -12.92 3.55 -10.02
N SER A 34 -11.70 3.18 -9.69
CA SER A 34 -10.51 4.03 -9.91
C SER A 34 -10.28 4.34 -11.40
N TYR A 35 -10.52 3.35 -12.27
CA TYR A 35 -10.42 3.52 -13.72
C TYR A 35 -11.53 4.43 -14.24
N ARG A 36 -12.78 4.20 -13.79
CA ARG A 36 -13.92 5.05 -14.09
C ARG A 36 -13.63 6.51 -13.73
N ASP A 37 -13.19 6.77 -12.50
CA ASP A 37 -12.92 8.12 -12.01
C ASP A 37 -11.80 8.81 -12.82
N SER A 38 -10.84 8.01 -13.31
CA SER A 38 -9.74 8.51 -14.14
C SER A 38 -10.24 8.93 -15.54
N LEU A 39 -11.08 8.10 -16.19
CA LEU A 39 -11.64 8.39 -17.51
C LEU A 39 -12.70 9.50 -17.44
N VAL A 40 -13.55 9.51 -16.42
CA VAL A 40 -14.50 10.62 -16.19
C VAL A 40 -13.76 11.95 -16.08
N LEU A 41 -12.64 11.98 -15.36
CA LEU A 41 -11.86 13.21 -15.22
C LEU A 41 -11.21 13.64 -16.54
N LEU A 42 -10.69 12.68 -17.33
CA LEU A 42 -10.16 12.94 -18.67
C LEU A 42 -11.25 13.52 -19.59
N LEU A 43 -12.42 12.89 -19.64
CA LEU A 43 -13.54 13.38 -20.49
C LEU A 43 -14.03 14.76 -20.08
N ARG A 44 -14.09 15.06 -18.78
CA ARG A 44 -14.43 16.41 -18.28
C ARG A 44 -13.40 17.44 -18.69
N PHE A 45 -12.12 17.11 -18.58
CA PHE A 45 -11.03 17.97 -19.02
C PHE A 45 -11.15 18.27 -20.53
N LEU A 46 -11.34 17.23 -21.37
CA LEU A 46 -11.48 17.39 -22.80
C LEU A 46 -12.71 18.21 -23.20
N ALA A 47 -13.85 17.98 -22.54
CA ALA A 47 -15.07 18.74 -22.76
C ALA A 47 -14.87 20.24 -22.48
N SER A 48 -14.18 20.56 -21.37
CA SER A 48 -13.83 21.94 -21.02
C SER A 48 -12.83 22.54 -22.03
N HIS A 49 -11.78 21.79 -22.36
CA HIS A 49 -10.71 22.26 -23.25
C HIS A 49 -11.21 22.51 -24.70
N LYS A 50 -12.04 21.59 -25.19
CA LYS A 50 -12.64 21.69 -26.53
C LYS A 50 -13.94 22.52 -26.57
N LYS A 51 -14.41 23.03 -25.43
CA LYS A 51 -15.65 23.78 -25.27
C LYS A 51 -16.87 23.07 -25.88
N ARG A 52 -16.93 21.75 -25.68
CA ARG A 52 -18.02 20.89 -26.20
C ARG A 52 -18.52 19.97 -25.08
N PRO A 53 -19.81 19.58 -25.09
CA PRO A 53 -20.32 18.65 -24.09
C PRO A 53 -19.62 17.28 -24.20
N ALA A 54 -19.41 16.62 -23.07
CA ALA A 54 -18.72 15.30 -23.01
C ALA A 54 -19.43 14.25 -23.88
N SER A 55 -20.74 14.36 -24.07
CA SER A 55 -21.56 13.48 -24.94
C SER A 55 -21.23 13.61 -26.44
N SER A 56 -20.60 14.69 -26.84
CA SER A 56 -20.21 14.94 -28.25
C SER A 56 -18.74 14.55 -28.52
N LEU A 57 -18.00 14.14 -27.52
CA LEU A 57 -16.63 13.65 -27.69
C LEU A 57 -16.62 12.27 -28.35
N ASP A 58 -15.74 12.09 -29.31
CA ASP A 58 -15.52 10.79 -29.95
C ASP A 58 -14.09 10.29 -29.69
N LEU A 59 -13.79 9.05 -30.10
CA LEU A 59 -12.48 8.42 -29.89
C LEU A 59 -11.33 9.24 -30.49
N GLY A 60 -11.55 9.90 -31.64
CA GLY A 60 -10.58 10.80 -32.27
C GLY A 60 -10.22 12.05 -31.43
N ASP A 61 -11.09 12.44 -30.48
CA ASP A 61 -10.84 13.55 -29.56
C ASP A 61 -9.86 13.20 -28.42
N LEU A 62 -9.57 11.90 -28.22
CA LEU A 62 -8.67 11.38 -27.20
C LEU A 62 -7.29 11.04 -27.81
N GLY A 63 -6.59 12.03 -28.35
CA GLY A 63 -5.26 11.85 -28.92
C GLY A 63 -4.14 11.85 -27.87
N ALA A 64 -2.92 11.50 -28.31
CA ALA A 64 -1.75 11.50 -27.43
C ALA A 64 -1.43 12.88 -26.86
N GLN A 65 -1.61 13.94 -27.65
CA GLN A 65 -1.38 15.31 -27.23
C GLN A 65 -2.39 15.76 -26.17
N GLU A 66 -3.66 15.41 -26.35
CA GLU A 66 -4.72 15.68 -25.38
C GLU A 66 -4.49 14.95 -24.05
N VAL A 67 -4.06 13.68 -24.11
CA VAL A 67 -3.71 12.94 -22.91
C VAL A 67 -2.49 13.55 -22.21
N GLN A 68 -1.47 14.00 -22.94
CA GLN A 68 -0.32 14.70 -22.36
C GLN A 68 -0.77 16.01 -21.68
N SER A 69 -1.58 16.82 -22.33
CA SER A 69 -2.15 18.06 -21.77
C SER A 69 -2.96 17.79 -20.49
N PHE A 70 -3.76 16.72 -20.49
CA PHE A 70 -4.46 16.25 -19.29
C PHE A 70 -3.52 15.89 -18.14
N LEU A 71 -2.41 15.21 -18.44
CA LEU A 71 -1.43 14.83 -17.42
C LEU A 71 -0.72 16.05 -16.82
N VAL A 72 -0.46 17.09 -17.63
CA VAL A 72 0.06 18.39 -17.16
C VAL A 72 -0.97 19.09 -16.27
N TYR A 73 -2.24 19.18 -16.71
CA TYR A 73 -3.35 19.70 -15.92
C TYR A 73 -3.46 19.03 -14.53
N LEU A 74 -3.31 17.70 -14.47
CA LEU A 74 -3.34 16.97 -13.19
C LEU A 74 -2.26 17.44 -12.22
N GLU A 75 -1.06 17.74 -12.71
CA GLU A 75 0.05 18.15 -11.87
C GLU A 75 -0.02 19.64 -11.52
N GLN A 76 -0.28 20.51 -12.48
CA GLN A 76 -0.21 21.96 -12.30
C GLN A 76 -1.47 22.55 -11.64
N GLU A 77 -2.66 22.18 -12.12
CA GLU A 77 -3.88 22.77 -11.62
C GLU A 77 -4.53 21.97 -10.49
N ARG A 78 -4.41 20.64 -10.52
CA ARG A 78 -4.96 19.78 -9.47
C ARG A 78 -3.97 19.36 -8.39
N ASN A 79 -2.71 19.80 -8.47
CA ASN A 79 -1.65 19.50 -7.52
C ASN A 79 -1.49 17.98 -7.25
N ASN A 80 -1.71 17.14 -8.25
CA ASN A 80 -1.57 15.70 -8.11
C ASN A 80 -0.09 15.30 -8.07
N SER A 81 0.25 14.35 -7.20
CA SER A 81 1.59 13.76 -7.22
C SER A 81 1.84 12.97 -8.50
N GLY A 82 3.11 12.83 -8.91
CA GLY A 82 3.50 12.00 -10.04
C GLY A 82 2.99 10.55 -9.94
N SER A 83 2.87 9.99 -8.72
CA SER A 83 2.26 8.68 -8.50
C SER A 83 0.77 8.67 -8.86
N THR A 84 0.01 9.68 -8.45
CA THR A 84 -1.42 9.81 -8.78
C THR A 84 -1.61 10.01 -10.28
N ARG A 85 -0.78 10.85 -10.90
CA ARG A 85 -0.73 11.03 -12.35
C ARG A 85 -0.52 9.70 -13.07
N ASN A 86 0.43 8.89 -12.61
CA ASN A 86 0.74 7.59 -13.20
C ASN A 86 -0.39 6.56 -13.04
N ILE A 87 -1.11 6.56 -11.92
CA ILE A 87 -2.30 5.72 -11.73
C ILE A 87 -3.36 6.07 -12.77
N ARG A 88 -3.59 7.36 -13.05
CA ARG A 88 -4.56 7.79 -14.07
C ARG A 88 -4.11 7.42 -15.48
N LEU A 89 -2.82 7.58 -15.79
CA LEU A 89 -2.26 7.12 -17.06
C LEU A 89 -2.40 5.61 -17.23
N SER A 90 -2.22 4.82 -16.16
CA SER A 90 -2.44 3.37 -16.20
C SER A 90 -3.86 3.00 -16.57
N ALA A 91 -4.87 3.74 -16.09
CA ALA A 91 -6.26 3.54 -16.49
C ALA A 91 -6.48 3.85 -17.97
N ILE A 92 -5.92 4.95 -18.46
CA ILE A 92 -5.98 5.35 -19.88
C ILE A 92 -5.29 4.29 -20.75
N HIS A 93 -4.09 3.84 -20.39
CA HIS A 93 -3.40 2.78 -21.11
C HIS A 93 -4.19 1.47 -21.12
N SER A 94 -4.87 1.12 -20.02
CA SER A 94 -5.73 -0.07 -19.98
C SER A 94 -6.88 0.02 -20.96
N PHE A 95 -7.52 1.19 -21.07
CA PHE A 95 -8.59 1.45 -22.02
C PHE A 95 -8.07 1.38 -23.46
N PHE A 96 -6.97 2.03 -23.78
CA PHE A 96 -6.44 2.01 -25.15
C PHE A 96 -5.83 0.66 -25.58
N ARG A 97 -5.36 -0.17 -24.66
CA ARG A 97 -5.05 -1.59 -24.96
C ARG A 97 -6.30 -2.38 -25.34
N PHE A 98 -7.41 -2.12 -24.65
CA PHE A 98 -8.70 -2.71 -25.01
C PHE A 98 -9.15 -2.23 -26.40
N VAL A 99 -9.09 -0.91 -26.67
CA VAL A 99 -9.43 -0.35 -27.99
C VAL A 99 -8.60 -0.99 -29.09
N ALA A 100 -7.28 -1.09 -28.92
CA ALA A 100 -6.38 -1.69 -29.91
C ALA A 100 -6.70 -3.17 -30.22
N ALA A 101 -7.14 -3.91 -29.18
CA ALA A 101 -7.51 -5.33 -29.34
C ALA A 101 -8.85 -5.52 -30.04
N GLN A 102 -9.81 -4.60 -29.84
CA GLN A 102 -11.14 -4.68 -30.45
C GLN A 102 -11.22 -4.04 -31.85
N HIS A 103 -10.38 -3.04 -32.10
CA HIS A 103 -10.39 -2.22 -33.31
C HIS A 103 -8.98 -2.10 -33.90
N PRO A 104 -8.55 -3.08 -34.73
CA PRO A 104 -7.23 -3.05 -35.37
C PRO A 104 -7.01 -1.79 -36.25
N ASP A 105 -8.08 -1.22 -36.83
CA ASP A 105 -8.05 0.03 -37.58
C ASP A 105 -7.64 1.25 -36.72
N ARG A 106 -7.69 1.14 -35.40
CA ARG A 106 -7.28 2.16 -34.43
C ARG A 106 -5.95 1.87 -33.74
N LEU A 107 -5.23 0.86 -34.20
CA LEU A 107 -3.99 0.41 -33.56
C LEU A 107 -2.94 1.52 -33.47
N GLU A 108 -2.70 2.26 -34.58
CA GLU A 108 -1.73 3.35 -34.58
C GLU A 108 -2.11 4.47 -33.59
N HIS A 109 -3.39 4.85 -33.56
CA HIS A 109 -3.90 5.83 -32.61
C HIS A 109 -3.68 5.38 -31.16
N ALA A 110 -4.01 4.14 -30.84
CA ALA A 110 -3.81 3.56 -29.52
C ALA A 110 -2.32 3.48 -29.15
N GLN A 111 -1.44 3.06 -30.08
CA GLN A 111 0.00 2.97 -29.85
C GLN A 111 0.64 4.30 -29.50
N ARG A 112 0.23 5.41 -30.15
CA ARG A 112 0.71 6.75 -29.82
C ARG A 112 0.40 7.12 -28.35
N ILE A 113 -0.76 6.75 -27.84
CA ILE A 113 -1.16 6.98 -26.46
C ILE A 113 -0.43 6.03 -25.49
N LEU A 114 -0.30 4.76 -25.84
CA LEU A 114 0.43 3.76 -25.07
C LEU A 114 1.94 4.07 -24.97
N GLY A 115 2.47 4.82 -25.94
CA GLY A 115 3.85 5.33 -25.94
C GLY A 115 4.12 6.44 -24.92
N ILE A 116 3.09 7.02 -24.27
CA ILE A 116 3.28 8.06 -23.26
C ILE A 116 3.95 7.44 -22.02
N PRO A 117 5.15 7.92 -21.60
CA PRO A 117 5.88 7.27 -20.52
C PRO A 117 5.30 7.60 -19.15
N PHE A 118 5.46 6.64 -18.22
CA PHE A 118 5.25 6.90 -16.81
C PHE A 118 6.35 7.81 -16.26
N LYS A 119 5.95 8.80 -15.48
CA LYS A 119 6.89 9.72 -14.82
C LYS A 119 7.65 8.99 -13.71
N LYS A 120 8.97 9.16 -13.66
CA LYS A 120 9.77 8.68 -12.52
C LYS A 120 9.29 9.37 -11.24
N THR A 121 9.06 8.61 -10.20
CA THR A 121 8.62 9.12 -8.90
C THR A 121 9.58 8.68 -7.83
N CYS A 122 9.98 9.62 -6.97
CA CYS A 122 10.77 9.26 -5.79
C CYS A 122 9.91 8.44 -4.82
N SER A 123 10.44 7.33 -4.35
CA SER A 123 9.82 6.58 -3.27
C SER A 123 10.00 7.38 -1.98
N ARG A 124 8.88 7.77 -1.34
CA ARG A 124 8.95 8.42 -0.02
C ARG A 124 9.47 7.43 1.01
N VAL A 125 10.23 7.94 1.97
CA VAL A 125 10.59 7.19 3.17
C VAL A 125 9.31 6.75 3.85
N ILE A 126 9.29 5.51 4.31
CA ILE A 126 8.11 4.92 4.96
C ILE A 126 8.16 5.33 6.43
N ASP A 127 7.16 6.09 6.87
CA ASP A 127 6.97 6.37 8.29
C ASP A 127 6.39 5.14 8.99
N TYR A 128 7.06 4.72 10.06
CA TYR A 128 6.66 3.59 10.89
C TYR A 128 6.79 3.93 12.38
N LEU A 129 6.18 3.10 13.20
CA LEU A 129 6.26 3.18 14.65
C LEU A 129 7.29 2.19 15.16
N GLU A 130 8.17 2.63 16.03
CA GLU A 130 9.04 1.75 16.81
C GLU A 130 8.20 0.95 17.82
N TYR A 131 8.76 -0.17 18.28
CA TYR A 131 8.05 -1.05 19.21
C TYR A 131 7.60 -0.32 20.49
N ASP A 132 8.47 0.50 21.07
CA ASP A 132 8.18 1.28 22.28
C ASP A 132 7.11 2.34 22.04
N GLU A 133 7.10 2.97 20.86
CA GLU A 133 6.06 3.93 20.48
C GLU A 133 4.68 3.23 20.39
N ILE A 134 4.63 2.01 19.85
CA ILE A 134 3.40 1.23 19.79
C ILE A 134 2.92 0.85 21.18
N GLN A 135 3.80 0.40 22.06
CA GLN A 135 3.46 0.09 23.44
C GLN A 135 2.88 1.32 24.17
N LYS A 136 3.51 2.48 24.02
CA LYS A 136 3.03 3.74 24.60
C LYS A 136 1.67 4.15 24.01
N ILE A 137 1.46 4.05 22.70
CA ILE A 137 0.17 4.34 22.05
C ILE A 137 -0.92 3.42 22.62
N LEU A 138 -0.63 2.14 22.77
CA LEU A 138 -1.58 1.18 23.32
C LEU A 138 -1.86 1.45 24.81
N SER A 139 -0.88 1.86 25.61
CA SER A 139 -1.06 2.12 27.03
C SER A 139 -1.96 3.33 27.34
N ILE A 140 -2.09 4.28 26.42
CA ILE A 140 -2.96 5.46 26.56
C ILE A 140 -4.45 5.10 26.42
N ILE A 141 -4.76 3.95 25.79
CA ILE A 141 -6.14 3.55 25.54
C ILE A 141 -6.80 3.10 26.85
N ASP A 142 -7.84 3.82 27.26
CA ASP A 142 -8.63 3.48 28.45
C ASP A 142 -9.42 2.19 28.24
N ARG A 143 -8.93 1.09 28.83
CA ARG A 143 -9.55 -0.23 28.76
C ARG A 143 -10.68 -0.46 29.76
N SER A 144 -11.03 0.51 30.58
CA SER A 144 -12.20 0.42 31.47
C SER A 144 -13.49 0.42 30.67
N THR A 145 -13.52 1.10 29.52
CA THR A 145 -14.68 1.22 28.65
C THR A 145 -14.74 0.10 27.58
N PRO A 146 -15.93 -0.38 27.18
CA PRO A 146 -16.09 -1.35 26.09
C PRO A 146 -15.46 -0.87 24.77
N LYS A 147 -15.59 0.44 24.48
CA LYS A 147 -14.99 1.06 23.31
C LYS A 147 -13.46 1.00 23.36
N GLY A 148 -12.86 1.33 24.49
CA GLY A 148 -11.41 1.29 24.64
C GLY A 148 -10.86 -0.13 24.59
N ARG A 149 -11.54 -1.13 25.17
CA ARG A 149 -11.16 -2.53 25.05
C ARG A 149 -11.17 -3.01 23.60
N ARG A 150 -12.23 -2.65 22.84
CA ARG A 150 -12.29 -2.91 21.38
C ARG A 150 -11.15 -2.23 20.64
N ASP A 151 -10.91 -0.93 20.88
CA ASP A 151 -9.89 -0.15 20.16
C ASP A 151 -8.48 -0.68 20.47
N TYR A 152 -8.21 -1.04 21.70
CA TYR A 152 -6.96 -1.70 22.11
C TYR A 152 -6.78 -3.05 21.39
N THR A 153 -7.80 -3.91 21.43
CA THR A 153 -7.75 -5.22 20.78
C THR A 153 -7.55 -5.09 19.26
N LEU A 154 -8.22 -4.12 18.63
CA LEU A 154 -8.08 -3.82 17.22
C LEU A 154 -6.63 -3.46 16.86
N LEU A 155 -6.04 -2.47 17.54
CA LEU A 155 -4.69 -1.99 17.24
C LEU A 155 -3.63 -3.03 17.58
N ALA A 156 -3.78 -3.76 18.69
CA ALA A 156 -2.90 -4.87 19.07
C ALA A 156 -2.94 -6.00 18.01
N THR A 157 -4.13 -6.35 17.52
CA THR A 157 -4.28 -7.36 16.46
C THR A 157 -3.66 -6.86 15.14
N MET A 158 -3.84 -5.60 14.80
CA MET A 158 -3.22 -5.00 13.60
C MET A 158 -1.69 -5.05 13.67
N PHE A 159 -1.12 -4.73 14.82
CA PHE A 159 0.33 -4.81 14.99
C PHE A 159 0.86 -6.23 14.99
N ASN A 160 0.23 -7.16 15.71
CA ASN A 160 0.66 -8.56 15.75
C ASN A 160 0.67 -9.20 14.36
N THR A 161 -0.37 -8.94 13.55
CA THR A 161 -0.56 -9.62 12.27
C THR A 161 -0.01 -8.87 11.06
N GLY A 162 0.20 -7.56 11.20
CA GLY A 162 0.49 -6.69 10.06
C GLY A 162 -0.61 -6.69 9.00
N ALA A 163 -1.84 -7.06 9.36
CA ALA A 163 -2.95 -7.17 8.44
C ALA A 163 -3.33 -5.81 7.83
N ARG A 164 -3.85 -5.84 6.60
CA ARG A 164 -4.42 -4.63 5.97
C ARG A 164 -5.70 -4.24 6.70
N VAL A 165 -6.00 -2.95 6.73
CA VAL A 165 -7.23 -2.44 7.39
C VAL A 165 -8.47 -3.20 6.93
N GLN A 166 -8.60 -3.46 5.63
CA GLN A 166 -9.76 -4.16 5.10
C GLN A 166 -9.82 -5.62 5.59
N GLU A 167 -8.68 -6.30 5.72
CA GLU A 167 -8.60 -7.66 6.25
C GLU A 167 -9.06 -7.70 7.72
N ILE A 168 -8.72 -6.68 8.49
CA ILE A 168 -9.13 -6.58 9.91
C ILE A 168 -10.61 -6.24 10.06
N VAL A 169 -11.16 -5.30 9.28
CA VAL A 169 -12.59 -4.97 9.38
C VAL A 169 -13.50 -6.07 8.82
N ASP A 170 -12.96 -6.91 7.93
CA ASP A 170 -13.68 -8.06 7.38
C ASP A 170 -13.47 -9.35 8.20
N LEU A 171 -12.60 -9.33 9.23
CA LEU A 171 -12.29 -10.49 10.08
C LEU A 171 -13.57 -10.97 10.80
N ARG A 172 -13.90 -12.24 10.61
CA ARG A 172 -15.08 -12.89 11.18
C ARG A 172 -14.69 -13.81 12.33
N ALA A 173 -15.66 -14.17 13.15
CA ALA A 173 -15.46 -15.07 14.27
C ALA A 173 -14.92 -16.45 13.85
N ARG A 174 -15.41 -17.00 12.76
CA ARG A 174 -14.94 -18.27 12.18
C ARG A 174 -13.48 -18.22 11.70
N ASP A 175 -12.92 -17.04 11.45
CA ASP A 175 -11.56 -16.87 10.98
C ASP A 175 -10.54 -16.90 12.14
N LEU A 176 -11.03 -17.00 13.39
CA LEU A 176 -10.22 -17.04 14.60
C LEU A 176 -9.94 -18.48 15.03
N GLN A 177 -8.71 -18.93 14.94
CA GLN A 177 -8.25 -20.14 15.60
C GLN A 177 -7.60 -19.76 16.94
N LEU A 178 -8.41 -19.74 18.01
CA LEU A 178 -7.99 -19.37 19.36
C LEU A 178 -7.56 -20.59 20.21
N THR A 179 -7.51 -21.79 19.64
CA THR A 179 -6.85 -22.99 20.16
C THR A 179 -5.49 -23.15 19.49
N LYS A 180 -4.55 -23.88 20.17
CA LYS A 180 -3.21 -24.10 19.56
C LYS A 180 -3.31 -24.97 18.30
N PRO A 181 -2.56 -24.61 17.23
CA PRO A 181 -1.71 -23.43 17.09
C PRO A 181 -2.54 -22.15 16.88
N PHE A 182 -2.24 -21.11 17.66
CA PHE A 182 -2.96 -19.83 17.62
C PHE A 182 -2.73 -19.08 16.31
N GLN A 183 -3.77 -18.81 15.54
CA GLN A 183 -3.64 -18.11 14.25
C GLN A 183 -4.95 -17.44 13.80
N LEU A 184 -4.82 -16.49 12.89
CA LEU A 184 -5.93 -15.86 12.18
C LEU A 184 -5.90 -16.24 10.70
N HIS A 185 -7.06 -16.52 10.13
CA HIS A 185 -7.22 -16.71 8.70
C HIS A 185 -7.58 -15.38 8.06
N LEU A 186 -6.64 -14.78 7.34
CA LEU A 186 -6.82 -13.46 6.73
C LEU A 186 -7.04 -13.59 5.23
N MET A 187 -8.12 -12.96 4.73
CA MET A 187 -8.46 -12.93 3.31
C MET A 187 -7.85 -11.68 2.65
N GLY A 188 -6.83 -11.87 1.85
CA GLY A 188 -6.12 -10.80 1.15
C GLY A 188 -6.69 -10.43 -0.22
N LYS A 189 -5.98 -9.55 -0.93
CA LYS A 189 -6.32 -9.14 -2.30
C LYS A 189 -6.32 -10.36 -3.23
N GLY A 190 -7.34 -10.44 -4.09
CA GLY A 190 -7.50 -11.56 -5.03
C GLY A 190 -7.98 -12.86 -4.38
N ARG A 191 -8.67 -12.77 -3.23
CA ARG A 191 -9.18 -13.92 -2.44
C ARG A 191 -8.09 -14.90 -2.00
N LYS A 192 -6.84 -14.44 -1.90
CA LYS A 192 -5.75 -15.26 -1.37
C LYS A 192 -5.84 -15.27 0.15
N GLN A 193 -6.04 -16.46 0.69
CA GLN A 193 -6.05 -16.70 2.13
C GLN A 193 -4.64 -16.90 2.64
N ARG A 194 -4.34 -16.39 3.84
CA ARG A 194 -3.14 -16.70 4.57
C ARG A 194 -3.43 -16.92 6.05
N CYS A 195 -2.69 -17.80 6.66
CA CYS A 195 -2.69 -17.99 8.11
C CYS A 195 -1.63 -17.09 8.71
N CYS A 196 -2.01 -16.36 9.75
CA CYS A 196 -1.10 -15.49 10.48
C CYS A 196 -1.06 -15.92 11.95
N PRO A 197 0.08 -16.41 12.47
CA PRO A 197 0.24 -16.72 13.88
C PRO A 197 -0.02 -15.49 14.75
N ILE A 198 -0.60 -15.70 15.92
CA ILE A 198 -0.86 -14.63 16.89
C ILE A 198 -0.34 -14.97 18.27
N TRP A 199 0.03 -13.94 19.01
CA TRP A 199 0.52 -14.08 20.38
C TRP A 199 -0.59 -14.54 21.34
N PRO A 200 -0.25 -15.30 22.40
CA PRO A 200 -1.22 -15.69 23.43
C PRO A 200 -1.98 -14.49 24.02
N GLN A 201 -1.31 -13.35 24.18
CA GLN A 201 -1.94 -12.10 24.66
C GLN A 201 -3.02 -11.60 23.70
N THR A 202 -2.76 -11.65 22.39
CA THR A 202 -3.75 -11.27 21.37
C THR A 202 -4.93 -12.25 21.37
N VAL A 203 -4.70 -13.52 21.59
CA VAL A 203 -5.76 -14.54 21.77
C VAL A 203 -6.67 -14.18 22.94
N GLN A 204 -6.09 -13.82 24.10
CA GLN A 204 -6.89 -13.44 25.28
C GLN A 204 -7.74 -12.20 25.02
N LEU A 205 -7.19 -11.19 24.33
CA LEU A 205 -7.91 -9.97 23.96
C LEU A 205 -9.09 -10.29 23.03
N LEU A 206 -8.88 -11.12 22.00
CA LEU A 206 -9.92 -11.49 21.06
C LEU A 206 -10.99 -12.35 21.73
N ARG A 207 -10.63 -13.32 22.58
CA ARG A 207 -11.59 -14.11 23.36
C ARG A 207 -12.47 -13.23 24.24
N ARG A 208 -11.84 -12.30 24.99
CA ARG A 208 -12.58 -11.39 25.86
C ARG A 208 -13.55 -10.52 25.05
N LEU A 209 -13.09 -9.99 23.92
CA LEU A 209 -13.94 -9.17 23.04
C LEU A 209 -15.14 -9.99 22.50
N CYS A 210 -14.93 -11.23 22.07
CA CYS A 210 -16.01 -12.10 21.59
C CYS A 210 -17.02 -12.41 22.70
N LEU A 211 -16.54 -12.68 23.92
CA LEU A 211 -17.42 -12.91 25.09
C LEU A 211 -18.24 -11.68 25.43
N GLU A 212 -17.63 -10.49 25.48
CA GLU A 212 -18.30 -9.22 25.75
C GLU A 212 -19.38 -8.89 24.71
N LEU A 213 -19.15 -9.24 23.46
CA LEU A 213 -20.09 -9.01 22.36
C LEU A 213 -21.03 -10.19 22.11
N GLN A 214 -20.95 -11.26 22.91
CA GLN A 214 -21.73 -12.50 22.76
C GLN A 214 -21.63 -13.11 21.34
N ILE A 215 -20.42 -13.05 20.76
CA ILE A 215 -20.16 -13.56 19.42
C ILE A 215 -19.72 -15.03 19.53
N ASP A 216 -20.48 -15.91 18.87
CA ASP A 216 -20.07 -17.31 18.68
C ASP A 216 -18.87 -17.41 17.71
N LEU A 217 -17.82 -18.16 18.11
CA LEU A 217 -16.57 -18.29 17.35
C LEU A 217 -16.74 -19.00 16.00
N GLY A 218 -17.80 -19.79 15.81
CA GLY A 218 -18.13 -20.41 14.52
C GLY A 218 -18.89 -19.51 13.54
N SER A 219 -19.32 -18.34 14.00
CA SER A 219 -20.24 -17.49 13.23
C SER A 219 -19.57 -16.63 12.15
N GLU A 220 -20.41 -16.17 11.22
CA GLU A 220 -20.04 -15.20 10.15
C GLU A 220 -19.95 -13.76 10.63
N VAL A 221 -20.16 -13.51 11.92
CA VAL A 221 -20.21 -12.19 12.51
C VAL A 221 -18.81 -11.54 12.48
N ARG A 222 -18.73 -10.29 12.06
CA ARG A 222 -17.48 -9.52 12.11
C ARG A 222 -17.15 -9.13 13.54
N ILE A 223 -15.89 -9.35 13.93
CA ILE A 223 -15.40 -9.15 15.29
C ILE A 223 -15.42 -7.67 15.70
N PHE A 224 -14.92 -6.82 14.82
CA PHE A 224 -14.75 -5.39 15.12
C PHE A 224 -16.00 -4.61 14.69
N GLN A 225 -16.81 -4.26 15.67
CA GLN A 225 -18.07 -3.53 15.51
C GLN A 225 -17.98 -2.15 16.15
N ASN A 226 -18.84 -1.24 15.73
CA ASN A 226 -19.03 0.08 16.38
C ASN A 226 -20.06 -0.03 17.53
N CYS A 227 -20.33 1.10 18.21
CA CYS A 227 -21.31 1.16 19.31
C CYS A 227 -22.77 0.84 18.90
N ARG A 228 -23.07 0.78 17.60
CA ARG A 228 -24.37 0.41 17.05
C ARG A 228 -24.40 -1.05 16.54
N THR A 229 -23.44 -1.88 16.96
CA THR A 229 -23.27 -3.29 16.54
C THR A 229 -23.11 -3.47 15.03
N THR A 230 -22.85 -2.39 14.28
CA THR A 230 -22.52 -2.51 12.87
C THR A 230 -20.99 -2.65 12.69
N PRO A 231 -20.56 -3.39 11.67
CA PRO A 231 -19.11 -3.57 11.42
C PRO A 231 -18.36 -2.26 11.30
N LEU A 232 -17.15 -2.19 11.85
CA LEU A 232 -16.26 -1.06 11.61
C LEU A 232 -15.93 -0.93 10.13
N THR A 233 -15.78 0.30 9.68
CA THR A 233 -15.27 0.59 8.34
C THR A 233 -13.77 0.96 8.41
N ARG A 234 -13.09 0.91 7.25
CA ARG A 234 -11.71 1.41 7.15
C ARG A 234 -11.55 2.87 7.62
N PHE A 235 -12.59 3.68 7.45
CA PHE A 235 -12.60 5.06 7.94
C PHE A 235 -12.69 5.12 9.47
N GLY A 236 -13.50 4.23 10.08
CA GLY A 236 -13.57 4.09 11.53
C GLY A 236 -12.24 3.68 12.14
N VAL A 237 -11.54 2.70 11.56
CA VAL A 237 -10.19 2.31 12.00
C VAL A 237 -9.19 3.46 11.87
N ARG A 238 -9.24 4.21 10.76
CA ARG A 238 -8.40 5.40 10.58
C ARG A 238 -8.67 6.47 11.65
N TYR A 239 -9.92 6.70 11.97
CA TYR A 239 -10.33 7.64 13.01
C TYR A 239 -9.82 7.21 14.39
N ILE A 240 -9.97 5.92 14.75
CA ILE A 240 -9.49 5.36 16.01
C ILE A 240 -7.97 5.57 16.13
N LEU A 241 -7.21 5.16 15.11
CA LEU A 241 -5.75 5.31 15.11
C LEU A 241 -5.36 6.79 15.21
N LYS A 242 -6.00 7.68 14.45
CA LYS A 242 -5.72 9.11 14.47
C LYS A 242 -5.92 9.68 15.87
N LYS A 243 -7.03 9.35 16.53
CA LYS A 243 -7.32 9.79 17.89
C LYS A 243 -6.26 9.31 18.90
N CYS A 244 -5.86 8.05 18.82
CA CYS A 244 -4.80 7.50 19.69
C CYS A 244 -3.45 8.19 19.44
N LEU A 245 -3.12 8.47 18.17
CA LEU A 245 -1.88 9.18 17.83
C LEU A 245 -1.88 10.62 18.33
N GLU A 246 -2.98 11.35 18.19
CA GLU A 246 -3.13 12.73 18.71
C GLU A 246 -2.95 12.78 20.23
N GLN A 247 -3.51 11.83 20.96
CA GLN A 247 -3.30 11.69 22.40
C GLN A 247 -1.85 11.33 22.75
N ALA A 248 -1.23 10.43 21.97
CA ALA A 248 0.14 9.98 22.20
C ALA A 248 1.19 11.07 21.87
N GLN A 249 0.93 11.93 20.88
CA GLN A 249 1.85 13.01 20.48
C GLN A 249 2.19 13.98 21.63
N VAL A 250 1.30 14.13 22.61
CA VAL A 250 1.55 14.95 23.81
C VAL A 250 2.71 14.36 24.64
N HIS A 251 2.84 13.05 24.66
CA HIS A 251 3.83 12.32 25.48
C HIS A 251 5.00 11.78 24.68
N ILE A 252 4.93 11.77 23.35
CA ILE A 252 5.92 11.18 22.46
C ILE A 252 6.24 12.18 21.35
N PRO A 253 7.23 13.08 21.54
CA PRO A 253 7.55 14.11 20.55
C PRO A 253 7.94 13.57 19.17
N SER A 254 8.54 12.37 19.09
CA SER A 254 8.94 11.75 17.82
C SER A 254 7.76 11.49 16.87
N LEU A 255 6.54 11.39 17.40
CA LEU A 255 5.33 11.16 16.57
C LEU A 255 4.89 12.41 15.80
N GLN A 256 5.32 13.62 16.21
CA GLN A 256 4.93 14.87 15.54
C GLN A 256 5.50 14.99 14.14
N CYS A 257 6.67 14.40 13.90
CA CYS A 257 7.35 14.42 12.60
C CYS A 257 6.90 13.27 11.66
N LYS A 258 6.08 12.33 12.15
CA LYS A 258 5.68 11.12 11.39
C LYS A 258 4.29 11.27 10.79
N ARG A 259 4.14 10.94 9.51
CA ARG A 259 2.83 10.87 8.82
C ARG A 259 2.24 9.48 8.91
N LEU A 260 1.63 9.19 10.05
CA LEU A 260 1.13 7.88 10.38
C LEU A 260 -0.31 7.67 9.90
N HIS A 261 -0.56 6.48 9.41
CA HIS A 261 -1.87 6.02 8.96
C HIS A 261 -1.99 4.50 9.20
N PRO A 262 -3.17 3.88 9.05
CA PRO A 262 -3.33 2.46 9.37
C PRO A 262 -2.35 1.52 8.62
N HIS A 263 -1.87 1.91 7.45
CA HIS A 263 -0.85 1.12 6.75
C HIS A 263 0.54 1.22 7.40
N SER A 264 0.79 2.29 8.16
CA SER A 264 2.03 2.42 8.95
C SER A 264 2.12 1.36 10.04
N MET A 265 0.99 0.89 10.63
CA MET A 265 0.99 -0.23 11.57
C MET A 265 1.58 -1.49 10.93
N ARG A 266 1.20 -1.78 9.70
CA ARG A 266 1.75 -2.91 8.93
C ARG A 266 3.23 -2.74 8.62
N HIS A 267 3.67 -1.53 8.31
CA HIS A 267 5.10 -1.23 8.13
C HIS A 267 5.86 -1.44 9.44
N SER A 268 5.29 -1.02 10.56
CA SER A 268 5.86 -1.23 11.89
C SER A 268 6.00 -2.71 12.23
N THR A 269 5.00 -3.53 11.93
CA THR A 269 5.08 -4.99 12.09
C THR A 269 6.23 -5.57 11.25
N ALA A 270 6.33 -5.17 9.97
CA ALA A 270 7.38 -5.65 9.09
C ALA A 270 8.78 -5.32 9.61
N ILE A 271 8.96 -4.09 10.10
CA ILE A 271 10.25 -3.62 10.62
C ILE A 271 10.56 -4.27 11.97
N ALA A 272 9.57 -4.45 12.84
CA ALA A 272 9.76 -5.18 14.10
C ALA A 272 10.19 -6.62 13.86
N LEU A 273 9.57 -7.33 12.92
CA LEU A 273 9.98 -8.69 12.53
C LEU A 273 11.40 -8.70 11.94
N LEU A 274 11.71 -7.73 11.08
CA LEU A 274 13.04 -7.61 10.48
C LEU A 274 14.12 -7.36 11.54
N LYS A 275 13.88 -6.43 12.47
CA LYS A 275 14.78 -6.15 13.60
C LYS A 275 14.95 -7.34 14.54
N SER A 276 13.95 -8.23 14.61
CA SER A 276 14.02 -9.49 15.36
C SER A 276 14.76 -10.62 14.60
N GLY A 277 15.33 -10.33 13.41
CA GLY A 277 16.11 -11.29 12.63
C GLY A 277 15.28 -12.19 11.70
N VAL A 278 13.99 -11.92 11.53
CA VAL A 278 13.16 -12.69 10.59
C VAL A 278 13.54 -12.30 9.16
N ASP A 279 13.73 -13.29 8.28
CA ASP A 279 14.11 -13.07 6.90
C ASP A 279 12.98 -12.41 6.06
N LEU A 280 13.37 -11.70 5.00
CA LEU A 280 12.44 -10.94 4.15
C LEU A 280 11.42 -11.82 3.44
N SER A 281 11.73 -13.07 3.13
CA SER A 281 10.83 -13.98 2.46
C SER A 281 9.70 -14.41 3.41
N THR A 282 10.03 -14.73 4.64
CA THR A 282 9.08 -15.03 5.71
C THR A 282 8.20 -13.81 6.02
N ILE A 283 8.79 -12.60 6.13
CA ILE A 283 8.02 -11.36 6.30
C ILE A 283 7.06 -11.14 5.13
N SER A 284 7.50 -11.40 3.89
CA SER A 284 6.65 -11.28 2.71
C SER A 284 5.46 -12.22 2.74
N GLN A 285 5.66 -13.49 3.14
CA GLN A 285 4.60 -14.47 3.32
C GLN A 285 3.66 -14.08 4.46
N TRP A 286 4.21 -13.70 5.62
CA TRP A 286 3.44 -13.20 6.78
C TRP A 286 2.48 -12.09 6.39
N LEU A 287 3.00 -11.11 5.68
CA LEU A 287 2.21 -9.96 5.24
C LEU A 287 1.32 -10.27 4.03
N GLY A 288 1.55 -11.34 3.30
CA GLY A 288 0.84 -11.66 2.06
C GLY A 288 1.13 -10.64 0.96
N HIS A 289 2.41 -10.33 0.73
CA HIS A 289 2.84 -9.53 -0.41
C HIS A 289 2.88 -10.40 -1.67
N SER A 290 2.19 -9.96 -2.72
CA SER A 290 2.24 -10.63 -4.03
C SER A 290 3.54 -10.37 -4.79
N ASN A 291 4.33 -9.37 -4.36
CA ASN A 291 5.60 -9.00 -4.96
C ASN A 291 6.63 -8.73 -3.86
N LEU A 292 7.74 -9.46 -3.88
CA LEU A 292 8.87 -9.33 -2.95
C LEU A 292 9.46 -7.91 -2.95
N ASN A 293 9.41 -7.19 -4.06
CA ASN A 293 9.88 -5.81 -4.14
C ASN A 293 9.17 -4.88 -3.14
N THR A 294 7.95 -5.23 -2.73
CA THR A 294 7.24 -4.48 -1.68
C THR A 294 7.91 -4.67 -0.32
N THR A 295 8.46 -5.86 -0.04
CA THR A 295 9.15 -6.18 1.21
C THR A 295 10.60 -5.68 1.20
N ASN A 296 11.26 -5.69 0.04
CA ASN A 296 12.64 -5.18 -0.12
C ASN A 296 12.78 -3.70 0.29
N ARG A 297 11.70 -2.93 0.28
CA ARG A 297 11.70 -1.55 0.77
C ARG A 297 12.02 -1.45 2.27
N TYR A 298 11.78 -2.49 3.06
CA TYR A 298 12.14 -2.52 4.48
C TYR A 298 13.63 -2.76 4.69
N ALA A 299 14.28 -3.52 3.82
CA ALA A 299 15.72 -3.78 3.88
C ALA A 299 16.58 -2.50 3.74
N THR A 300 16.02 -1.43 3.16
CA THR A 300 16.73 -0.16 3.02
C THR A 300 16.68 0.71 4.28
N ILE A 301 15.78 0.39 5.22
CA ILE A 301 15.48 1.23 6.39
C ILE A 301 16.44 0.90 7.55
N ASP A 302 16.88 -0.35 7.68
CA ASP A 302 17.67 -0.79 8.83
C ASP A 302 19.19 -0.80 8.53
N LEU A 303 19.85 0.32 8.92
CA LEU A 303 21.30 0.44 8.86
C LEU A 303 22.02 -0.46 9.89
N ASP A 304 21.38 -0.76 11.03
CA ASP A 304 21.98 -1.57 12.07
C ASP A 304 22.07 -3.06 11.66
N MET A 305 21.08 -3.56 10.92
CA MET A 305 21.20 -4.88 10.29
C MET A 305 22.35 -4.94 9.28
N LYS A 306 22.55 -3.89 8.49
CA LYS A 306 23.68 -3.82 7.54
C LYS A 306 25.03 -3.80 8.28
N ARG A 307 25.10 -3.09 9.40
CA ARG A 307 26.31 -3.08 10.26
C ARG A 307 26.56 -4.46 10.85
N LYS A 308 25.55 -5.08 11.46
CA LYS A 308 25.66 -6.45 12.00
C LYS A 308 26.04 -7.47 10.92
N ALA A 309 25.48 -7.36 9.73
CA ALA A 309 25.83 -8.22 8.61
C ALA A 309 27.30 -8.08 8.21
N ILE A 310 27.83 -6.84 8.13
CA ILE A 310 29.25 -6.62 7.81
C ILE A 310 30.17 -7.03 8.96
N GLU A 311 29.74 -6.89 10.21
CA GLU A 311 30.49 -7.33 11.37
C GLU A 311 30.58 -8.88 11.46
N SER A 312 29.58 -9.60 10.94
CA SER A 312 29.60 -11.07 10.87
C SER A 312 30.54 -11.61 9.78
N VAL A 313 30.89 -10.79 8.81
CA VAL A 313 31.85 -11.13 7.75
C VAL A 313 33.24 -10.68 8.22
N LYS A 314 34.14 -11.64 8.46
CA LYS A 314 35.53 -11.29 8.79
C LYS A 314 36.15 -10.49 7.65
N PRO A 315 36.73 -9.31 7.90
CA PRO A 315 37.41 -8.56 6.86
C PRO A 315 38.51 -9.43 6.25
N VAL A 316 38.61 -9.36 4.91
CA VAL A 316 39.72 -10.01 4.20
C VAL A 316 40.99 -9.38 4.74
N ARG A 317 41.77 -10.15 5.51
CA ARG A 317 43.08 -9.68 5.97
C ARG A 317 44.00 -9.67 4.75
N ASP A 318 44.33 -8.51 4.30
CA ASP A 318 45.37 -8.34 3.31
C ASP A 318 46.72 -8.69 3.97
N GLN A 319 47.23 -9.88 3.69
CA GLN A 319 48.50 -10.35 4.21
C GLN A 319 49.69 -9.63 3.57
N ARG A 320 49.47 -8.69 2.68
CA ARG A 320 50.50 -8.02 1.89
C ARG A 320 50.74 -6.53 2.22
N ALA A 321 49.99 -5.89 3.10
CA ALA A 321 50.26 -4.50 3.46
C ALA A 321 51.11 -4.37 4.71
N ARG A 322 52.36 -4.87 4.65
CA ARG A 322 53.44 -4.21 5.39
C ARG A 322 54.01 -3.10 4.49
N THR A 323 53.20 -2.11 4.20
CA THR A 323 53.71 -0.85 3.72
C THR A 323 54.27 -0.12 4.96
N THR A 324 55.59 -0.06 5.06
CA THR A 324 56.24 0.86 5.98
C THR A 324 55.68 2.25 5.72
N PRO A 325 55.25 2.98 6.75
CA PRO A 325 54.66 4.31 6.54
C PRO A 325 55.74 5.18 5.82
N TRP A 326 55.35 5.78 4.73
CA TRP A 326 56.21 6.67 3.92
C TRP A 326 56.99 7.72 4.73
N ARG A 327 56.57 7.99 5.95
CA ARG A 327 57.22 8.86 6.94
C ARG A 327 58.65 8.41 7.34
N HIS A 328 59.03 7.20 7.01
CA HIS A 328 60.35 6.63 7.32
C HIS A 328 61.23 6.44 6.08
N ASP A 329 60.70 6.72 4.90
CA ASP A 329 61.48 6.70 3.67
C ASP A 329 62.13 8.05 3.43
N HIS A 330 63.44 8.08 3.16
CA HIS A 330 64.22 9.30 3.03
C HIS A 330 63.90 10.13 1.77
N THR A 331 63.20 9.57 0.80
CA THR A 331 62.72 10.29 -0.41
C THR A 331 61.36 9.83 -0.83
N ILE A 332 60.42 10.79 -0.99
CA ILE A 332 59.05 10.56 -1.48
C ILE A 332 59.05 9.95 -2.89
N LEU A 333 60.08 10.27 -3.69
CA LEU A 333 60.19 9.78 -5.07
C LEU A 333 60.51 8.28 -5.11
N GLU A 334 61.44 7.79 -4.27
CA GLU A 334 61.78 6.36 -4.18
C GLU A 334 60.56 5.51 -3.68
N TRP A 335 59.72 6.08 -2.80
CA TRP A 335 58.49 5.43 -2.35
C TRP A 335 57.44 5.38 -3.45
N LEU A 336 57.29 6.46 -4.27
CA LEU A 336 56.35 6.48 -5.40
C LEU A 336 56.81 5.58 -6.55
N GLU A 337 58.10 5.40 -6.76
CA GLU A 337 58.64 4.48 -7.78
C GLU A 337 58.55 3.02 -7.36
N ALA A 338 58.33 2.74 -6.07
CA ALA A 338 58.14 1.39 -5.51
C ALA A 338 56.64 0.95 -5.43
N LEU A 339 55.71 1.83 -5.78
CA LEU A 339 54.27 1.54 -5.89
C LEU A 339 53.94 0.93 -7.25
#